data_19128b679ee64ecaa972cb5a31cce9f0
#
_entry.id   19128b679ee64ecaa972cb5a31cce9f0
#
_cell.length_a   1.000
_cell.length_b   1.000
_cell.length_c   1.000
_cell.angle_alpha   90.00
_cell.angle_beta   90.00
_cell.angle_gamma   90.00
#
_symmetry.space_group_name_H-M   'P 1'
#
loop_
_entity.id
_entity.type
_entity.pdbx_description
1 polymer ?
#
loop_
_entity_poly.entity_id
_entity_poly.type
_entity_poly.pdbx_seq_one_letter_code
_entity_poly.pdbx_strand_id
1 'polypeptide(L)'
;MNAAPTVLQQQAQSLSEAVTQPIPGSRKIFVQGSRADLQVPMREIALTRTPTLFGGEENPPLSVYDTSGPYTDPRVAIDLAAGLAPLRAQWIAERGDTVALDGLSSSFGRGREHDVRLDAVRFPARRLPRVARQGANVTQMHYARRGIITPEMEYVAIRENQRLEAVTDASLRRQHPGQAFGASIQQRITPEFVREEIARGRAILPNNINHPESEPMIIGRNFLTKINANIGNSAVSSGIAEEVEKLVWSIRWGGDTVMDLSTGKHIHETREWIIRNSPVPIGTVPIYQALEKVDGRAEELTWDIFRDTLIEQAEQGVDYFTIHAGVLLRYVPLT
;
A
#
# COMPACT_ATOMS: atom_id res chain seq x y z
N MET A 1 14.30 30.76 -11.20
CA MET A 1 15.49 29.94 -11.54
C MET A 1 15.19 28.56 -11.01
N ASN A 2 14.96 27.57 -11.88
CA ASN A 2 14.78 26.18 -11.44
C ASN A 2 16.13 25.70 -10.89
N ALA A 3 16.17 25.31 -9.63
CA ALA A 3 17.34 24.67 -9.06
C ALA A 3 17.66 23.40 -9.86
N ALA A 4 18.96 23.13 -10.08
CA ALA A 4 19.36 21.88 -10.72
C ALA A 4 18.82 20.67 -9.91
N PRO A 5 18.32 19.62 -10.57
CA PRO A 5 17.81 18.46 -9.87
C PRO A 5 18.90 17.84 -8.99
N THR A 6 18.55 17.39 -7.80
CA THR A 6 19.48 16.70 -6.91
C THR A 6 19.92 15.36 -7.52
N VAL A 7 21.03 14.80 -7.04
CA VAL A 7 21.51 13.47 -7.48
C VAL A 7 20.41 12.41 -7.30
N LEU A 8 19.65 12.50 -6.22
CA LEU A 8 18.52 11.61 -5.97
C LEU A 8 17.40 11.75 -7.01
N GLN A 9 17.08 12.99 -7.42
CA GLN A 9 16.09 13.26 -8.47
C GLN A 9 16.55 12.76 -9.84
N GLN A 10 17.85 12.88 -10.13
CA GLN A 10 18.44 12.33 -11.35
C GLN A 10 18.42 10.79 -11.36
N GLN A 11 18.74 10.16 -10.23
CA GLN A 11 18.66 8.71 -10.07
C GLN A 11 17.21 8.23 -10.17
N ALA A 12 16.26 8.90 -9.55
CA ALA A 12 14.84 8.59 -9.66
C ALA A 12 14.34 8.68 -11.11
N GLN A 13 14.82 9.64 -11.89
CA GLN A 13 14.50 9.74 -13.34
C GLN A 13 15.09 8.57 -14.15
N SER A 14 16.27 8.05 -13.80
CA SER A 14 16.91 6.95 -14.52
C SER A 14 16.27 5.56 -14.25
N LEU A 15 15.56 5.41 -13.14
CA LEU A 15 14.88 4.15 -12.77
C LEU A 15 13.60 3.90 -13.56
N SER A 16 13.03 4.94 -14.19
CA SER A 16 11.66 4.89 -14.71
C SER A 16 11.46 3.93 -15.88
N GLU A 17 12.44 3.77 -16.79
CA GLU A 17 12.22 3.04 -18.05
C GLU A 17 12.08 1.52 -17.88
N ALA A 18 12.93 0.88 -17.07
CA ALA A 18 12.91 -0.58 -16.93
C ALA A 18 11.68 -1.07 -16.13
N VAL A 19 11.21 -0.28 -15.16
CA VAL A 19 10.13 -0.67 -14.25
C VAL A 19 8.74 -0.23 -14.70
N THR A 20 8.64 0.72 -15.64
CA THR A 20 7.37 1.28 -16.13
C THR A 20 6.89 0.68 -17.44
N GLN A 21 7.69 -0.17 -18.09
CA GLN A 21 7.27 -0.80 -19.34
C GLN A 21 6.07 -1.73 -19.14
N PRO A 22 5.12 -1.77 -20.08
CA PRO A 22 4.04 -2.75 -20.07
C PRO A 22 4.55 -4.18 -19.94
N ILE A 23 3.82 -5.05 -19.27
CA ILE A 23 4.18 -6.47 -19.15
C ILE A 23 3.77 -7.18 -20.44
N PRO A 24 4.70 -7.81 -21.16
CA PRO A 24 4.41 -8.52 -22.43
C PRO A 24 3.32 -9.59 -22.27
N GLY A 25 2.51 -9.82 -23.29
CA GLY A 25 1.43 -10.81 -23.29
C GLY A 25 0.24 -10.46 -22.40
N SER A 26 0.17 -9.22 -21.93
CA SER A 26 -0.94 -8.76 -21.10
C SER A 26 -1.28 -7.30 -21.39
N ARG A 27 -2.47 -6.88 -20.97
CA ARG A 27 -2.90 -5.47 -21.02
C ARG A 27 -3.56 -5.05 -19.72
N LYS A 28 -3.35 -3.79 -19.34
CA LYS A 28 -4.09 -3.18 -18.22
C LYS A 28 -5.48 -2.78 -18.72
N ILE A 29 -6.50 -3.16 -17.96
CA ILE A 29 -7.89 -2.76 -18.17
C ILE A 29 -8.45 -2.24 -16.85
N PHE A 30 -9.58 -1.52 -16.90
CA PHE A 30 -10.21 -0.98 -15.71
C PHE A 30 -11.66 -1.46 -15.61
N VAL A 31 -12.05 -1.87 -14.41
CA VAL A 31 -13.44 -2.16 -14.08
C VAL A 31 -14.03 -0.95 -13.39
N GLN A 32 -15.10 -0.40 -13.97
CA GLN A 32 -15.79 0.76 -13.43
C GLN A 32 -16.65 0.37 -12.24
N GLY A 33 -16.55 1.12 -11.14
CA GLY A 33 -17.46 1.04 -10.00
C GLY A 33 -18.69 1.95 -10.16
N SER A 34 -19.41 2.17 -9.08
CA SER A 34 -20.62 3.01 -9.04
C SER A 34 -20.35 4.50 -9.26
N ARG A 35 -19.11 4.93 -9.00
CA ARG A 35 -18.63 6.32 -9.13
C ARG A 35 -17.71 6.45 -10.34
N ALA A 36 -17.72 7.59 -11.00
CA ALA A 36 -16.84 7.87 -12.15
C ALA A 36 -15.35 7.82 -11.79
N ASP A 37 -15.01 8.19 -10.56
CA ASP A 37 -13.65 8.21 -10.01
C ASP A 37 -13.24 6.89 -9.32
N LEU A 38 -14.08 5.84 -9.39
CA LEU A 38 -13.80 4.52 -8.87
C LEU A 38 -13.56 3.55 -10.01
N GLN A 39 -12.28 3.37 -10.36
CA GLN A 39 -11.83 2.47 -11.42
C GLN A 39 -10.80 1.49 -10.84
N VAL A 40 -11.07 0.20 -10.96
CA VAL A 40 -10.23 -0.86 -10.40
C VAL A 40 -9.39 -1.49 -11.52
N PRO A 41 -8.04 -1.39 -11.44
CA PRO A 41 -7.17 -1.93 -12.48
C PRO A 41 -7.14 -3.45 -12.44
N MET A 42 -7.26 -4.06 -13.59
CA MET A 42 -7.06 -5.49 -13.81
C MET A 42 -6.01 -5.69 -14.89
N ARG A 43 -5.32 -6.79 -14.80
CA ARG A 43 -4.42 -7.28 -15.85
C ARG A 43 -5.09 -8.42 -16.57
N GLU A 44 -5.35 -8.23 -17.84
CA GLU A 44 -5.86 -9.27 -18.73
C GLU A 44 -4.67 -9.92 -19.43
N ILE A 45 -4.46 -11.20 -19.13
CA ILE A 45 -3.31 -11.99 -19.61
C ILE A 45 -3.79 -12.86 -20.76
N ALA A 46 -3.16 -12.69 -21.94
CA ALA A 46 -3.44 -13.53 -23.09
C ALA A 46 -2.86 -14.94 -22.88
N LEU A 47 -3.69 -15.95 -23.08
CA LEU A 47 -3.26 -17.34 -23.02
C LEU A 47 -2.99 -17.87 -24.43
N THR A 48 -2.01 -18.74 -24.54
CA THR A 48 -1.72 -19.43 -25.81
C THR A 48 -2.79 -20.48 -26.10
N ARG A 49 -3.04 -20.73 -27.39
CA ARG A 49 -3.93 -21.79 -27.83
C ARG A 49 -3.43 -23.14 -27.31
N THR A 50 -4.36 -23.99 -26.88
CA THR A 50 -4.05 -25.38 -26.54
C THR A 50 -3.46 -26.09 -27.77
N PRO A 51 -2.32 -26.79 -27.63
CA PRO A 51 -1.74 -27.53 -28.76
C PRO A 51 -2.78 -28.51 -29.36
N THR A 52 -2.77 -28.69 -30.68
CA THR A 52 -3.71 -29.56 -31.41
C THR A 52 -3.72 -31.01 -30.89
N LEU A 53 -2.56 -31.48 -30.39
CA LEU A 53 -2.44 -32.78 -29.73
C LEU A 53 -3.36 -32.91 -28.48
N PHE A 54 -3.71 -31.80 -27.85
CA PHE A 54 -4.54 -31.74 -26.63
C PHE A 54 -5.91 -31.07 -26.86
N GLY A 55 -6.37 -31.00 -28.11
CA GLY A 55 -7.71 -30.48 -28.44
C GLY A 55 -7.70 -29.23 -29.32
N GLY A 56 -6.64 -28.44 -29.32
CA GLY A 56 -6.50 -27.29 -30.21
C GLY A 56 -7.44 -26.12 -29.94
N GLU A 57 -7.93 -25.98 -28.71
CA GLU A 57 -8.92 -24.96 -28.33
C GLU A 57 -8.26 -23.60 -28.10
N GLU A 58 -9.01 -22.54 -28.41
CA GLU A 58 -8.64 -21.17 -28.01
C GLU A 58 -8.92 -20.98 -26.53
N ASN A 59 -7.95 -20.45 -25.78
CA ASN A 59 -8.11 -20.17 -24.36
C ASN A 59 -8.55 -18.73 -24.14
N PRO A 60 -9.63 -18.48 -23.34
CA PRO A 60 -10.00 -17.12 -22.97
C PRO A 60 -8.90 -16.48 -22.12
N PRO A 61 -8.73 -15.15 -22.19
CA PRO A 61 -7.76 -14.46 -21.37
C PRO A 61 -8.09 -14.61 -19.89
N LEU A 62 -7.04 -14.67 -19.05
CA LEU A 62 -7.16 -14.66 -17.60
C LEU A 62 -7.10 -13.23 -17.08
N SER A 63 -8.03 -12.87 -16.20
CA SER A 63 -8.03 -11.57 -15.53
C SER A 63 -7.60 -11.71 -14.08
N VAL A 64 -6.63 -10.90 -13.66
CA VAL A 64 -6.17 -10.79 -12.26
C VAL A 64 -6.11 -9.34 -11.85
N TYR A 65 -6.18 -9.06 -10.55
CA TYR A 65 -5.95 -7.70 -10.06
C TYR A 65 -4.53 -7.23 -10.40
N ASP A 66 -4.39 -5.98 -10.86
CA ASP A 66 -3.10 -5.41 -11.22
C ASP A 66 -2.54 -4.54 -10.10
N THR A 67 -1.63 -5.10 -9.31
CA THR A 67 -1.00 -4.42 -8.16
C THR A 67 -0.03 -3.31 -8.55
N SER A 68 0.36 -3.22 -9.83
CA SER A 68 1.39 -2.29 -10.27
C SER A 68 0.95 -0.80 -10.26
N GLY A 69 -0.32 -0.52 -9.92
CA GLY A 69 -0.84 0.85 -9.94
C GLY A 69 -0.62 1.52 -11.31
N PRO A 70 -0.19 2.77 -11.37
CA PRO A 70 0.03 3.47 -12.63
C PRO A 70 1.32 3.06 -13.36
N TYR A 71 2.24 2.34 -12.72
CA TYR A 71 3.58 2.06 -13.29
C TYR A 71 3.57 1.28 -14.60
N THR A 72 2.57 0.47 -14.87
CA THR A 72 2.44 -0.29 -16.12
C THR A 72 1.32 0.24 -17.02
N ASP A 73 0.81 1.44 -16.76
CA ASP A 73 -0.17 2.11 -17.62
C ASP A 73 0.56 3.02 -18.62
N PRO A 74 0.54 2.71 -19.91
CA PRO A 74 1.26 3.52 -20.91
C PRO A 74 0.68 4.93 -21.10
N ARG A 75 -0.47 5.23 -20.51
CA ARG A 75 -1.10 6.54 -20.56
C ARG A 75 -0.62 7.48 -19.46
N VAL A 76 0.11 6.97 -18.47
CA VAL A 76 0.56 7.72 -17.31
C VAL A 76 2.06 7.95 -17.38
N ALA A 77 2.47 9.22 -17.36
CA ALA A 77 3.86 9.58 -17.15
C ALA A 77 4.18 9.54 -15.65
N ILE A 78 5.21 8.77 -15.28
CA ILE A 78 5.66 8.66 -13.89
C ILE A 78 6.71 9.71 -13.58
N ASP A 79 6.49 10.46 -12.52
CA ASP A 79 7.46 11.35 -11.89
C ASP A 79 7.58 10.98 -10.41
N LEU A 80 8.63 10.26 -10.05
CA LEU A 80 8.84 9.80 -8.69
C LEU A 80 9.03 10.95 -7.69
N ALA A 81 9.49 12.12 -8.13
CA ALA A 81 9.65 13.30 -7.27
C ALA A 81 8.32 14.01 -7.00
N ALA A 82 7.37 13.90 -7.91
CA ALA A 82 6.00 14.39 -7.70
C ALA A 82 5.15 13.41 -6.87
N GLY A 83 5.51 12.12 -6.91
CA GLY A 83 4.74 11.02 -6.34
C GLY A 83 3.50 10.66 -7.17
N LEU A 84 2.78 9.67 -6.72
CA LEU A 84 1.56 9.20 -7.38
C LEU A 84 0.37 10.13 -7.15
N ALA A 85 -0.58 10.08 -8.07
CA ALA A 85 -1.85 10.80 -7.92
C ALA A 85 -2.62 10.28 -6.69
N PRO A 86 -3.20 11.18 -5.87
CA PRO A 86 -3.89 10.80 -4.64
C PRO A 86 -5.32 10.28 -4.93
N LEU A 87 -5.44 9.04 -5.39
CA LEU A 87 -6.68 8.37 -5.78
C LEU A 87 -7.83 8.58 -4.79
N ARG A 88 -7.57 8.43 -3.49
CA ARG A 88 -8.59 8.47 -2.44
C ARG A 88 -8.81 9.85 -1.81
N ALA A 89 -8.09 10.88 -2.26
CA ALA A 89 -8.17 12.21 -1.64
C ALA A 89 -9.60 12.77 -1.62
N GLN A 90 -10.32 12.63 -2.74
CA GLN A 90 -11.71 13.07 -2.85
C GLN A 90 -12.63 12.25 -1.92
N TRP A 91 -12.50 10.93 -1.89
CA TRP A 91 -13.30 10.06 -1.01
C TRP A 91 -13.12 10.40 0.47
N ILE A 92 -11.86 10.69 0.88
CA ILE A 92 -11.54 11.11 2.25
C ILE A 92 -12.15 12.49 2.56
N ALA A 93 -12.06 13.43 1.63
CA ALA A 93 -12.59 14.78 1.81
C ALA A 93 -14.13 14.80 1.91
N GLU A 94 -14.82 14.03 1.08
CA GLU A 94 -16.30 13.95 1.04
C GLU A 94 -16.90 13.43 2.36
N ARG A 95 -16.19 12.60 3.11
CA ARG A 95 -16.65 12.14 4.43
C ARG A 95 -16.75 13.27 5.45
N GLY A 96 -15.99 14.35 5.27
CA GLY A 96 -16.08 15.56 6.10
C GLY A 96 -15.66 15.39 7.56
N ASP A 97 -15.03 14.27 7.93
CA ASP A 97 -14.69 13.86 9.29
C ASP A 97 -13.20 14.04 9.64
N THR A 98 -12.43 14.65 8.76
CA THR A 98 -11.01 14.96 8.94
C THR A 98 -10.72 16.46 8.89
N VAL A 99 -9.59 16.86 9.49
CA VAL A 99 -8.98 18.18 9.36
C VAL A 99 -7.52 18.04 8.98
N ALA A 100 -6.99 19.00 8.22
CA ALA A 100 -5.57 19.07 7.94
C ALA A 100 -4.84 19.68 9.15
N LEU A 101 -3.62 19.19 9.41
CA LEU A 101 -2.67 19.82 10.33
C LEU A 101 -1.76 20.80 9.55
N ASP A 102 -1.16 21.74 10.24
CA ASP A 102 -0.19 22.69 9.64
C ASP A 102 1.19 22.05 9.37
N GLY A 103 1.44 20.86 9.90
CA GLY A 103 2.66 20.06 9.77
C GLY A 103 2.57 18.81 10.63
N LEU A 104 3.66 18.03 10.70
CA LEU A 104 3.74 16.88 11.58
C LEU A 104 3.60 17.30 13.04
N SER A 105 2.82 16.56 13.82
CA SER A 105 2.64 16.82 15.26
C SER A 105 3.73 16.16 16.12
N SER A 106 4.41 15.12 15.60
CA SER A 106 5.52 14.47 16.29
C SER A 106 6.70 15.42 16.49
N SER A 107 7.38 15.30 17.62
CA SER A 107 8.53 16.16 17.94
C SER A 107 9.70 15.92 17.00
N PHE A 108 9.97 14.66 16.70
CA PHE A 108 11.02 14.24 15.79
C PHE A 108 10.72 14.69 14.35
N GLY A 109 9.50 14.46 13.86
CA GLY A 109 9.08 14.86 12.52
C GLY A 109 9.21 16.37 12.30
N ARG A 110 8.74 17.19 13.24
CA ARG A 110 8.91 18.66 13.18
C ARG A 110 10.36 19.10 13.11
N GLY A 111 11.25 18.45 13.88
CA GLY A 111 12.67 18.74 13.82
C GLY A 111 13.27 18.47 12.43
N ARG A 112 12.86 17.37 11.80
CA ARG A 112 13.33 16.99 10.46
C ARG A 112 12.77 17.88 9.35
N GLU A 113 11.56 18.37 9.47
CA GLU A 113 10.96 19.30 8.48
C GLU A 113 11.77 20.57 8.26
N HIS A 114 12.49 21.03 9.27
CA HIS A 114 13.27 22.27 9.24
C HIS A 114 14.79 22.05 9.16
N ASP A 115 15.26 20.81 9.12
CA ASP A 115 16.68 20.51 9.04
C ASP A 115 17.19 20.61 7.59
N VAL A 116 17.89 21.71 7.28
CA VAL A 116 18.45 21.96 5.94
C VAL A 116 19.44 20.89 5.46
N ARG A 117 20.03 20.12 6.39
CA ARG A 117 20.95 19.02 6.04
C ARG A 117 20.24 17.89 5.34
N LEU A 118 18.92 17.80 5.48
CA LEU A 118 18.07 16.77 4.89
C LEU A 118 17.47 17.18 3.54
N ASP A 119 17.68 18.41 3.08
CA ASP A 119 17.07 18.91 1.84
C ASP A 119 17.40 18.04 0.61
N ALA A 120 18.60 17.46 0.58
CA ALA A 120 19.02 16.59 -0.51
C ALA A 120 18.28 15.25 -0.58
N VAL A 121 17.73 14.77 0.54
CA VAL A 121 17.05 13.47 0.66
C VAL A 121 15.53 13.59 0.91
N ARG A 122 15.06 14.81 1.22
CA ARG A 122 13.65 15.08 1.50
C ARG A 122 12.79 14.90 0.26
N PHE A 123 11.60 14.30 0.45
CA PHE A 123 10.61 14.22 -0.62
C PHE A 123 10.13 15.64 -1.00
N PRO A 124 10.17 16.01 -2.30
CA PRO A 124 9.93 17.42 -2.69
C PRO A 124 8.48 17.87 -2.53
N ALA A 125 7.52 16.99 -2.83
CA ALA A 125 6.10 17.34 -2.80
C ALA A 125 5.52 17.11 -1.39
N ARG A 126 5.64 18.14 -0.54
CA ARG A 126 5.14 18.09 0.84
C ARG A 126 3.63 17.88 0.87
N ARG A 127 3.17 16.93 1.67
CA ARG A 127 1.76 16.74 2.02
C ARG A 127 1.53 17.05 3.49
N LEU A 128 0.48 17.83 3.77
CA LEU A 128 0.07 18.11 5.14
C LEU A 128 -0.74 16.93 5.66
N PRO A 129 -0.42 16.41 6.85
CA PRO A 129 -1.15 15.28 7.42
C PRO A 129 -2.57 15.69 7.78
N ARG A 130 -3.47 14.71 7.77
CA ARG A 130 -4.86 14.84 8.21
C ARG A 130 -5.07 14.00 9.46
N VAL A 131 -5.93 14.49 10.33
CA VAL A 131 -6.37 13.77 11.53
C VAL A 131 -7.90 13.76 11.59
N ALA A 132 -8.46 12.83 12.35
CA ALA A 132 -9.89 12.85 12.65
C ALA A 132 -10.28 14.16 13.34
N ARG A 133 -11.44 14.71 12.97
CA ARG A 133 -12.04 15.82 13.74
C ARG A 133 -12.28 15.39 15.17
N GLN A 134 -12.31 16.35 16.09
CA GLN A 134 -12.64 16.08 17.48
C GLN A 134 -13.97 15.29 17.58
N GLY A 135 -13.93 14.15 18.26
CA GLY A 135 -15.09 13.26 18.42
C GLY A 135 -15.42 12.38 17.21
N ALA A 136 -14.71 12.53 16.07
CA ALA A 136 -14.87 11.66 14.90
C ALA A 136 -13.95 10.44 14.97
N ASN A 137 -14.29 9.42 14.18
CA ASN A 137 -13.45 8.22 13.96
C ASN A 137 -13.43 7.92 12.45
N VAL A 138 -12.24 7.73 11.91
CA VAL A 138 -11.97 7.58 10.46
C VAL A 138 -11.59 6.16 10.08
N THR A 139 -11.76 5.19 10.97
CA THR A 139 -11.42 3.79 10.67
C THR A 139 -12.49 3.13 9.81
N GLN A 140 -12.10 2.25 8.91
CA GLN A 140 -13.04 1.48 8.08
C GLN A 140 -13.98 0.62 8.96
N MET A 141 -13.50 0.13 10.11
CA MET A 141 -14.35 -0.58 11.07
C MET A 141 -15.45 0.32 11.64
N HIS A 142 -15.17 1.59 11.91
CA HIS A 142 -16.17 2.55 12.39
C HIS A 142 -17.31 2.73 11.38
N TYR A 143 -16.96 2.97 10.11
CA TYR A 143 -17.95 3.09 9.05
C TYR A 143 -18.76 1.80 8.86
N ALA A 144 -18.07 0.67 8.82
CA ALA A 144 -18.71 -0.64 8.65
C ALA A 144 -19.74 -0.94 9.76
N ARG A 145 -19.40 -0.68 11.03
CA ARG A 145 -20.30 -0.86 12.19
C ARG A 145 -21.51 0.10 12.17
N ARG A 146 -21.37 1.22 11.49
CA ARG A 146 -22.50 2.16 11.26
C ARG A 146 -23.35 1.81 10.04
N GLY A 147 -23.05 0.70 9.36
CA GLY A 147 -23.76 0.29 8.14
C GLY A 147 -23.34 1.07 6.89
N ILE A 148 -22.27 1.87 6.96
CA ILE A 148 -21.79 2.69 5.85
C ILE A 148 -20.87 1.86 4.97
N ILE A 149 -21.16 1.80 3.67
CA ILE A 149 -20.28 1.25 2.66
C ILE A 149 -19.45 2.41 2.10
N THR A 150 -18.13 2.33 2.27
CA THR A 150 -17.20 3.34 1.74
C THR A 150 -16.80 3.01 0.31
N PRO A 151 -16.31 3.99 -0.48
CA PRO A 151 -15.75 3.72 -1.80
C PRO A 151 -14.61 2.69 -1.76
N GLU A 152 -13.84 2.68 -0.67
CA GLU A 152 -12.80 1.67 -0.47
C GLU A 152 -13.37 0.24 -0.36
N MET A 153 -14.52 0.05 0.28
CA MET A 153 -15.17 -1.27 0.38
C MET A 153 -15.72 -1.74 -0.97
N GLU A 154 -16.26 -0.82 -1.78
CA GLU A 154 -16.69 -1.13 -3.14
C GLU A 154 -15.50 -1.49 -4.04
N TYR A 155 -14.41 -0.70 -3.96
CA TYR A 155 -13.18 -0.98 -4.67
C TYR A 155 -12.67 -2.41 -4.37
N VAL A 156 -12.63 -2.78 -3.09
CA VAL A 156 -12.24 -4.12 -2.63
C VAL A 156 -13.14 -5.19 -3.21
N ALA A 157 -14.46 -5.00 -3.23
CA ALA A 157 -15.38 -5.99 -3.77
C ALA A 157 -15.10 -6.26 -5.26
N ILE A 158 -14.86 -5.22 -6.04
CA ILE A 158 -14.51 -5.35 -7.47
C ILE A 158 -13.15 -6.05 -7.62
N ARG A 159 -12.15 -5.65 -6.83
CA ARG A 159 -10.81 -6.23 -6.82
C ARG A 159 -10.85 -7.74 -6.54
N GLU A 160 -11.58 -8.17 -5.51
CA GLU A 160 -11.63 -9.58 -5.09
C GLU A 160 -12.35 -10.47 -6.12
N ASN A 161 -13.29 -9.93 -6.87
CA ASN A 161 -13.99 -10.68 -7.93
C ASN A 161 -13.13 -10.93 -9.17
N GLN A 162 -12.08 -10.16 -9.43
CA GLN A 162 -11.13 -10.33 -10.55
C GLN A 162 -11.80 -10.59 -11.91
N ARG A 163 -12.99 -10.05 -12.13
CA ARG A 163 -13.82 -10.28 -13.33
C ARG A 163 -14.21 -11.76 -13.56
N LEU A 164 -14.30 -12.53 -12.51
CA LEU A 164 -14.67 -13.95 -12.61
C LEU A 164 -16.04 -14.15 -13.29
N GLU A 165 -16.92 -13.15 -13.25
CA GLU A 165 -18.19 -13.16 -13.98
C GLU A 165 -18.04 -13.25 -15.51
N ALA A 166 -16.90 -12.82 -16.05
CA ALA A 166 -16.59 -12.92 -17.48
C ALA A 166 -16.09 -14.32 -17.88
N VAL A 167 -15.78 -15.18 -16.91
CA VAL A 167 -15.30 -16.54 -17.15
C VAL A 167 -16.51 -17.45 -17.35
N THR A 168 -16.62 -18.08 -18.52
CA THR A 168 -17.73 -18.98 -18.86
C THR A 168 -17.63 -20.34 -18.20
N ASP A 169 -16.42 -20.85 -18.00
CA ASP A 169 -16.15 -22.13 -17.33
C ASP A 169 -16.36 -22.04 -15.82
N ALA A 170 -17.33 -22.78 -15.30
CA ALA A 170 -17.67 -22.81 -13.89
C ALA A 170 -16.53 -23.32 -12.99
N SER A 171 -15.65 -24.19 -13.53
CA SER A 171 -14.50 -24.72 -12.77
C SER A 171 -13.45 -23.65 -12.51
N LEU A 172 -13.27 -22.72 -13.46
CA LEU A 172 -12.33 -21.61 -13.36
C LEU A 172 -12.86 -20.43 -12.51
N ARG A 173 -14.16 -20.43 -12.18
CA ARG A 173 -14.76 -19.41 -11.29
C ARG A 173 -14.46 -19.65 -9.81
N ARG A 174 -13.87 -20.76 -9.46
CA ARG A 174 -13.52 -21.06 -8.07
C ARG A 174 -12.26 -20.28 -7.68
N GLN A 175 -12.40 -19.33 -6.75
CA GLN A 175 -11.27 -18.54 -6.23
C GLN A 175 -10.31 -19.38 -5.37
N HIS A 176 -10.81 -20.46 -4.74
CA HIS A 176 -10.00 -21.41 -3.96
C HIS A 176 -10.34 -22.84 -4.37
N PRO A 177 -9.64 -23.40 -5.36
CA PRO A 177 -9.91 -24.77 -5.83
C PRO A 177 -9.46 -25.86 -4.86
N GLY A 178 -8.69 -25.52 -3.82
CA GLY A 178 -8.18 -26.43 -2.81
C GLY A 178 -9.06 -26.54 -1.56
N GLN A 179 -8.45 -26.99 -0.47
CA GLN A 179 -9.11 -27.05 0.83
C GLN A 179 -9.29 -25.64 1.39
N ALA A 180 -10.49 -25.34 1.84
CA ALA A 180 -10.84 -24.01 2.32
C ALA A 180 -10.29 -23.69 3.72
N PHE A 181 -9.79 -24.69 4.48
CA PHE A 181 -9.32 -24.55 5.87
C PHE A 181 -10.26 -23.72 6.75
N GLY A 182 -11.58 -23.88 6.52
CA GLY A 182 -12.65 -23.16 7.21
C GLY A 182 -12.93 -21.74 6.67
N ALA A 183 -12.37 -21.33 5.56
CA ALA A 183 -12.80 -20.13 4.85
C ALA A 183 -14.15 -20.36 4.15
N SER A 184 -14.98 -19.33 4.09
CA SER A 184 -16.27 -19.33 3.38
C SER A 184 -16.24 -18.23 2.33
N ILE A 185 -15.51 -18.49 1.23
CA ILE A 185 -15.38 -17.51 0.15
C ILE A 185 -16.66 -17.56 -0.69
N GLN A 186 -17.31 -16.41 -0.81
CA GLN A 186 -18.49 -16.25 -1.62
C GLN A 186 -18.12 -16.36 -3.11
N GLN A 187 -19.03 -16.90 -3.94
CA GLN A 187 -18.85 -16.88 -5.40
C GLN A 187 -18.74 -15.48 -5.95
N ARG A 188 -19.39 -14.51 -5.30
CA ARG A 188 -19.33 -13.10 -5.62
C ARG A 188 -19.17 -12.30 -4.33
N ILE A 189 -18.10 -11.55 -4.24
CA ILE A 189 -17.88 -10.59 -3.16
C ILE A 189 -18.66 -9.31 -3.46
N THR A 190 -19.52 -8.89 -2.53
CA THR A 190 -20.26 -7.62 -2.63
C THR A 190 -19.73 -6.59 -1.64
N PRO A 191 -19.97 -5.29 -1.86
CA PRO A 191 -19.58 -4.26 -0.90
C PRO A 191 -20.19 -4.47 0.49
N GLU A 192 -21.42 -5.01 0.56
CA GLU A 192 -22.10 -5.38 1.81
C GLU A 192 -21.35 -6.49 2.55
N PHE A 193 -20.90 -7.52 1.81
CA PHE A 193 -20.10 -8.59 2.40
C PHE A 193 -18.78 -8.08 2.94
N VAL A 194 -18.08 -7.20 2.20
CA VAL A 194 -16.85 -6.55 2.66
C VAL A 194 -17.11 -5.76 3.95
N ARG A 195 -18.17 -4.94 3.97
CA ARG A 195 -18.56 -4.19 5.16
C ARG A 195 -18.83 -5.09 6.35
N GLU A 196 -19.57 -6.21 6.15
CA GLU A 196 -19.91 -7.13 7.24
C GLU A 196 -18.68 -7.84 7.81
N GLU A 197 -17.75 -8.27 6.98
CA GLU A 197 -16.51 -8.90 7.43
C GLU A 197 -15.66 -7.93 8.27
N ILE A 198 -15.58 -6.66 7.85
CA ILE A 198 -14.89 -5.61 8.61
C ILE A 198 -15.65 -5.32 9.93
N ALA A 199 -16.96 -5.15 9.89
CA ALA A 199 -17.77 -4.84 11.08
C ALA A 199 -17.66 -5.91 12.17
N ARG A 200 -17.55 -7.18 11.76
CA ARG A 200 -17.38 -8.35 12.63
C ARG A 200 -15.93 -8.56 13.10
N GLY A 201 -14.97 -7.75 12.62
CA GLY A 201 -13.55 -7.89 12.94
C GLY A 201 -12.89 -9.12 12.34
N ARG A 202 -13.44 -9.67 11.25
CA ARG A 202 -12.87 -10.82 10.53
C ARG A 202 -12.00 -10.44 9.35
N ALA A 203 -12.00 -9.16 8.98
CA ALA A 203 -11.15 -8.59 7.95
C ALA A 203 -10.72 -7.17 8.32
N ILE A 204 -9.57 -6.77 7.81
CA ILE A 204 -9.04 -5.41 7.92
C ILE A 204 -8.81 -4.82 6.53
N LEU A 205 -9.05 -3.52 6.39
CA LEU A 205 -8.77 -2.74 5.20
C LEU A 205 -7.73 -1.67 5.59
N PRO A 206 -6.42 -1.96 5.40
CA PRO A 206 -5.34 -1.12 5.87
C PRO A 206 -5.04 0.00 4.88
N ASN A 207 -5.82 1.08 4.91
CA ASN A 207 -5.60 2.26 4.07
C ASN A 207 -5.64 3.53 4.93
N ASN A 208 -4.47 4.07 5.23
CA ASN A 208 -4.34 5.32 5.98
C ASN A 208 -4.92 6.50 5.20
N ILE A 209 -5.57 7.44 5.89
CA ILE A 209 -6.07 8.70 5.29
C ILE A 209 -4.92 9.60 4.79
N ASN A 210 -3.71 9.42 5.31
CA ASN A 210 -2.49 10.14 4.91
C ASN A 210 -1.68 9.42 3.82
N HIS A 211 -2.21 8.31 3.30
CA HIS A 211 -1.71 7.61 2.11
C HIS A 211 -2.81 7.54 1.03
N PRO A 212 -3.28 8.69 0.54
CA PRO A 212 -4.38 8.72 -0.41
C PRO A 212 -4.03 8.16 -1.79
N GLU A 213 -2.77 7.91 -2.09
CA GLU A 213 -2.26 7.26 -3.31
C GLU A 213 -2.59 5.77 -3.35
N SER A 214 -2.75 5.13 -2.18
CA SER A 214 -2.92 3.68 -2.11
C SER A 214 -4.28 3.22 -2.61
N GLU A 215 -4.26 2.17 -3.41
CA GLU A 215 -5.42 1.42 -3.87
C GLU A 215 -5.91 0.50 -2.75
N PRO A 216 -7.24 0.47 -2.48
CA PRO A 216 -7.79 -0.35 -1.40
C PRO A 216 -7.50 -1.84 -1.54
N MET A 217 -7.14 -2.46 -0.40
CA MET A 217 -6.87 -3.88 -0.26
C MET A 217 -7.47 -4.39 1.06
N ILE A 218 -7.87 -5.65 1.10
CA ILE A 218 -8.41 -6.28 2.30
C ILE A 218 -7.60 -7.52 2.68
N ILE A 219 -7.43 -7.73 3.97
CA ILE A 219 -6.85 -8.94 4.54
C ILE A 219 -7.90 -9.60 5.43
N GLY A 220 -8.24 -10.82 5.13
CA GLY A 220 -9.24 -11.57 5.89
C GLY A 220 -9.40 -12.99 5.38
N ARG A 221 -9.85 -13.89 6.27
CA ARG A 221 -9.95 -15.32 5.99
C ARG A 221 -10.85 -15.66 4.80
N ASN A 222 -11.86 -14.83 4.54
CA ASN A 222 -12.85 -15.05 3.48
C ASN A 222 -12.54 -14.28 2.19
N PHE A 223 -11.28 -13.86 2.00
CA PHE A 223 -10.78 -13.14 0.83
C PHE A 223 -9.56 -13.85 0.26
N LEU A 224 -9.16 -13.49 -0.94
CA LEU A 224 -7.95 -14.00 -1.57
C LEU A 224 -6.73 -13.72 -0.72
N THR A 225 -5.77 -14.64 -0.70
CA THR A 225 -4.47 -14.46 -0.04
C THR A 225 -3.73 -13.27 -0.64
N LYS A 226 -3.17 -12.44 0.20
CA LYS A 226 -2.38 -11.26 -0.20
C LYS A 226 -0.89 -11.54 0.01
N ILE A 227 -0.11 -11.08 -0.95
CA ILE A 227 1.36 -11.20 -0.92
C ILE A 227 1.95 -9.93 -0.32
N ASN A 228 2.70 -10.10 0.77
CA ASN A 228 3.51 -9.03 1.35
C ASN A 228 4.96 -9.16 0.88
N ALA A 229 5.50 -8.11 0.28
CA ALA A 229 6.93 -8.01 -0.03
C ALA A 229 7.65 -7.20 1.05
N ASN A 230 8.89 -7.58 1.37
CA ASN A 230 9.73 -6.85 2.31
C ASN A 230 10.83 -6.10 1.55
N ILE A 231 10.97 -4.81 1.85
CA ILE A 231 12.07 -3.95 1.42
C ILE A 231 12.68 -3.25 2.63
N GLY A 232 13.71 -2.48 2.47
CA GLY A 232 14.29 -1.67 3.52
C GLY A 232 15.79 -1.49 3.36
N ASN A 233 16.27 -0.29 3.67
CA ASN A 233 17.68 0.02 3.69
C ASN A 233 18.34 -0.50 4.98
N SER A 234 19.66 -0.68 4.93
CA SER A 234 20.47 -1.00 6.10
C SER A 234 21.68 -0.06 6.19
N ALA A 235 22.45 -0.17 7.27
CA ALA A 235 23.65 0.63 7.44
C ALA A 235 24.72 0.40 6.35
N VAL A 236 24.65 -0.72 5.63
CA VAL A 236 25.66 -1.16 4.65
C VAL A 236 25.13 -1.28 3.23
N SER A 237 23.84 -1.12 3.00
CA SER A 237 23.27 -1.30 1.65
C SER A 237 22.02 -0.45 1.43
N SER A 238 21.86 -0.07 0.17
CA SER A 238 20.78 0.64 -0.49
C SER A 238 20.48 2.07 0.01
N GLY A 239 20.23 2.91 -0.98
CA GLY A 239 19.76 4.29 -0.80
C GLY A 239 18.26 4.41 -1.07
N ILE A 240 17.72 5.62 -0.92
CA ILE A 240 16.29 5.90 -1.10
C ILE A 240 15.81 5.51 -2.50
N ALA A 241 16.58 5.83 -3.55
CA ALA A 241 16.21 5.51 -4.93
C ALA A 241 16.09 3.99 -5.16
N GLU A 242 17.01 3.21 -4.58
CA GLU A 242 16.98 1.75 -4.67
C GLU A 242 15.78 1.16 -3.92
N GLU A 243 15.38 1.76 -2.78
CA GLU A 243 14.19 1.30 -2.05
C GLU A 243 12.90 1.56 -2.85
N VAL A 244 12.80 2.69 -3.53
CA VAL A 244 11.68 2.99 -4.44
C VAL A 244 11.69 2.03 -5.64
N GLU A 245 12.85 1.67 -6.17
CA GLU A 245 12.96 0.68 -7.24
C GLU A 245 12.48 -0.70 -6.78
N LYS A 246 12.92 -1.15 -5.61
CA LYS A 246 12.47 -2.43 -5.01
C LYS A 246 10.97 -2.44 -4.77
N LEU A 247 10.39 -1.31 -4.31
CA LEU A 247 8.95 -1.14 -4.20
C LEU A 247 8.28 -1.40 -5.56
N VAL A 248 8.71 -0.70 -6.62
CA VAL A 248 8.08 -0.79 -7.94
C VAL A 248 8.22 -2.21 -8.53
N TRP A 249 9.38 -2.85 -8.35
CA TRP A 249 9.55 -4.26 -8.74
C TRP A 249 8.60 -5.18 -7.98
N SER A 250 8.45 -5.00 -6.66
CA SER A 250 7.58 -5.83 -5.83
C SER A 250 6.12 -5.78 -6.29
N ILE A 251 5.59 -4.57 -6.51
CA ILE A 251 4.20 -4.38 -6.94
C ILE A 251 3.98 -4.80 -8.39
N ARG A 252 4.98 -4.62 -9.26
CA ARG A 252 4.92 -5.07 -10.63
C ARG A 252 4.70 -6.58 -10.75
N TRP A 253 5.23 -7.35 -9.81
CA TRP A 253 5.16 -8.81 -9.78
C TRP A 253 4.11 -9.35 -8.80
N GLY A 254 3.15 -8.54 -8.38
CA GLY A 254 1.99 -9.01 -7.66
C GLY A 254 2.06 -8.83 -6.13
N GLY A 255 2.98 -8.01 -5.62
CA GLY A 255 2.95 -7.60 -4.22
C GLY A 255 1.69 -6.79 -3.91
N ASP A 256 0.82 -7.30 -3.05
CA ASP A 256 -0.41 -6.63 -2.63
C ASP A 256 -0.16 -5.57 -1.56
N THR A 257 0.93 -5.71 -0.83
CA THR A 257 1.40 -4.78 0.20
C THR A 257 2.91 -4.90 0.33
N VAL A 258 3.54 -3.85 0.85
CA VAL A 258 4.99 -3.82 1.05
C VAL A 258 5.30 -3.38 2.47
N MET A 259 6.24 -4.06 3.13
CA MET A 259 6.79 -3.64 4.40
C MET A 259 8.13 -2.97 4.22
N ASP A 260 8.24 -1.72 4.70
CA ASP A 260 9.50 -1.02 4.87
C ASP A 260 10.14 -1.44 6.20
N LEU A 261 11.19 -2.24 6.11
CA LEU A 261 11.98 -2.75 7.23
C LEU A 261 13.30 -1.98 7.38
N SER A 262 13.34 -0.71 6.97
CA SER A 262 14.54 0.12 7.03
C SER A 262 15.11 0.20 8.45
N THR A 263 16.43 -0.05 8.58
CA THR A 263 17.22 0.03 9.81
C THR A 263 18.45 0.93 9.63
N GLY A 264 18.65 1.49 8.44
CA GLY A 264 19.76 2.39 8.11
C GLY A 264 19.55 3.82 8.57
N LYS A 265 20.16 4.75 7.83
CA LYS A 265 19.98 6.19 8.05
C LYS A 265 18.80 6.72 7.25
N HIS A 266 18.23 7.84 7.71
CA HIS A 266 17.15 8.55 7.01
C HIS A 266 15.88 7.71 6.83
N ILE A 267 15.53 6.91 7.86
CA ILE A 267 14.32 6.06 7.82
C ILE A 267 13.06 6.91 7.53
N HIS A 268 12.96 8.10 8.11
CA HIS A 268 11.86 9.03 7.88
C HIS A 268 11.72 9.43 6.40
N GLU A 269 12.81 9.87 5.77
CA GLU A 269 12.80 10.32 4.37
C GLU A 269 12.61 9.14 3.42
N THR A 270 13.29 8.01 3.66
CA THR A 270 13.12 6.78 2.89
C THR A 270 11.66 6.36 2.84
N ARG A 271 11.01 6.32 4.00
CA ARG A 271 9.59 5.97 4.12
C ARG A 271 8.69 6.96 3.39
N GLU A 272 8.96 8.28 3.47
CA GLU A 272 8.18 9.28 2.73
C GLU A 272 8.24 9.03 1.22
N TRP A 273 9.43 8.78 0.66
CA TRP A 273 9.58 8.43 -0.75
C TRP A 273 8.84 7.14 -1.12
N ILE A 274 8.90 6.12 -0.27
CA ILE A 274 8.20 4.84 -0.48
C ILE A 274 6.69 5.09 -0.49
N ILE A 275 6.13 5.74 0.51
CA ILE A 275 4.68 5.96 0.64
C ILE A 275 4.14 6.79 -0.52
N ARG A 276 4.81 7.91 -0.87
CA ARG A 276 4.33 8.79 -1.97
C ARG A 276 4.39 8.10 -3.33
N ASN A 277 5.18 7.06 -3.49
CA ASN A 277 5.34 6.30 -4.73
C ASN A 277 4.67 4.91 -4.67
N SER A 278 3.91 4.60 -3.64
CA SER A 278 3.25 3.31 -3.49
C SER A 278 1.76 3.37 -3.83
N PRO A 279 1.27 2.55 -4.78
CA PRO A 279 -0.15 2.32 -4.98
C PRO A 279 -0.70 1.23 -4.05
N VAL A 280 0.13 0.58 -3.25
CA VAL A 280 -0.28 -0.47 -2.31
C VAL A 280 -0.04 -0.05 -0.87
N PRO A 281 -0.76 -0.60 0.12
CA PRO A 281 -0.54 -0.31 1.52
C PRO A 281 0.90 -0.59 1.96
N ILE A 282 1.44 0.31 2.79
CA ILE A 282 2.79 0.21 3.36
C ILE A 282 2.72 -0.10 4.85
N GLY A 283 3.42 -1.18 5.23
CA GLY A 283 3.64 -1.55 6.62
C GLY A 283 5.03 -1.18 7.11
N THR A 284 5.20 -1.05 8.42
CA THR A 284 6.49 -0.78 9.06
C THR A 284 6.67 -1.54 10.36
N VAL A 285 7.89 -1.49 10.89
CA VAL A 285 8.24 -1.97 12.23
C VAL A 285 8.73 -0.77 13.06
N PRO A 286 7.86 -0.06 13.77
CA PRO A 286 8.18 1.24 14.38
C PRO A 286 9.36 1.23 15.35
N ILE A 287 9.63 0.08 16.01
CA ILE A 287 10.75 -0.02 16.94
C ILE A 287 12.10 0.23 16.27
N TYR A 288 12.25 -0.05 14.96
CA TYR A 288 13.51 0.18 14.25
C TYR A 288 13.84 1.67 14.16
N GLN A 289 12.86 2.51 13.84
CA GLN A 289 13.04 3.95 13.86
C GLN A 289 13.14 4.52 15.27
N ALA A 290 12.42 3.95 16.24
CA ALA A 290 12.58 4.37 17.63
C ALA A 290 14.02 4.13 18.12
N LEU A 291 14.66 3.04 17.68
CA LEU A 291 16.08 2.79 17.94
C LEU A 291 17.00 3.78 17.20
N GLU A 292 16.69 4.20 15.96
CA GLU A 292 17.43 5.27 15.26
C GLU A 292 17.43 6.57 16.07
N LYS A 293 16.29 6.91 16.70
CA LYS A 293 16.14 8.15 17.49
C LYS A 293 17.01 8.18 18.75
N VAL A 294 17.47 7.04 19.22
CA VAL A 294 18.36 6.90 20.38
C VAL A 294 19.74 6.33 20.01
N ASP A 295 20.16 6.50 18.75
CA ASP A 295 21.45 6.04 18.23
C ASP A 295 21.72 4.54 18.50
N GLY A 296 20.69 3.71 18.45
CA GLY A 296 20.76 2.27 18.67
C GLY A 296 20.86 1.82 20.13
N ARG A 297 20.77 2.73 21.09
CA ARG A 297 20.87 2.44 22.53
C ARG A 297 19.51 2.02 23.08
N ALA A 298 19.25 0.71 23.11
CA ALA A 298 17.97 0.16 23.51
C ALA A 298 17.55 0.54 24.95
N GLU A 299 18.51 0.74 25.85
CA GLU A 299 18.29 1.19 27.23
C GLU A 299 17.75 2.62 27.34
N GLU A 300 17.87 3.44 26.28
CA GLU A 300 17.32 4.78 26.22
C GLU A 300 15.90 4.86 25.63
N LEU A 301 15.37 3.73 25.13
CA LEU A 301 14.00 3.68 24.66
C LEU A 301 13.00 3.94 25.78
N THR A 302 12.14 4.91 25.56
CA THR A 302 11.02 5.22 26.45
C THR A 302 9.69 5.08 25.72
N TRP A 303 8.60 4.98 26.47
CA TRP A 303 7.26 5.00 25.91
C TRP A 303 7.00 6.27 25.08
N ASP A 304 7.50 7.43 25.55
CA ASP A 304 7.28 8.69 24.84
C ASP A 304 7.95 8.72 23.47
N ILE A 305 9.17 8.19 23.35
CA ILE A 305 9.89 8.06 22.08
C ILE A 305 9.13 7.10 21.14
N PHE A 306 8.69 5.96 21.66
CA PHE A 306 7.94 4.99 20.87
C PHE A 306 6.58 5.55 20.42
N ARG A 307 5.84 6.21 21.32
CA ARG A 307 4.58 6.87 21.01
C ARG A 307 4.74 7.96 19.95
N ASP A 308 5.77 8.84 20.10
CA ASP A 308 6.08 9.88 19.10
C ASP A 308 6.38 9.27 17.72
N THR A 309 7.06 8.11 17.70
CA THR A 309 7.35 7.36 16.46
C THR A 309 6.07 6.83 15.80
N LEU A 310 5.13 6.28 16.57
CA LEU A 310 3.84 5.82 16.04
C LEU A 310 3.03 6.98 15.44
N ILE A 311 2.99 8.12 16.13
CA ILE A 311 2.29 9.33 15.65
C ILE A 311 2.92 9.80 14.34
N GLU A 312 4.23 9.96 14.30
CA GLU A 312 4.97 10.37 13.12
C GLU A 312 4.66 9.48 11.91
N GLN A 313 4.75 8.17 12.07
CA GLN A 313 4.53 7.21 11.01
C GLN A 313 3.06 7.20 10.53
N ALA A 314 2.10 7.31 11.45
CA ALA A 314 0.69 7.42 11.10
C ALA A 314 0.39 8.71 10.32
N GLU A 315 1.00 9.83 10.71
CA GLU A 315 0.86 11.12 10.02
C GLU A 315 1.53 11.14 8.65
N GLN A 316 2.63 10.40 8.46
CA GLN A 316 3.23 10.21 7.15
C GLN A 316 2.37 9.34 6.21
N GLY A 317 1.55 8.45 6.75
CA GLY A 317 0.66 7.62 5.95
C GLY A 317 0.92 6.11 6.02
N VAL A 318 1.69 5.63 7.00
CA VAL A 318 1.86 4.18 7.21
C VAL A 318 0.50 3.53 7.43
N ASP A 319 0.20 2.47 6.68
CA ASP A 319 -1.11 1.84 6.66
C ASP A 319 -1.30 0.81 7.77
N TYR A 320 -0.22 0.17 8.22
CA TYR A 320 -0.24 -0.79 9.33
C TYR A 320 1.13 -0.95 9.98
N PHE A 321 1.14 -1.42 11.21
CA PHE A 321 2.35 -1.66 11.99
C PHE A 321 2.53 -3.12 12.35
N THR A 322 3.77 -3.60 12.32
CA THR A 322 4.20 -4.82 12.99
C THR A 322 4.79 -4.46 14.34
N ILE A 323 4.18 -4.94 15.41
CA ILE A 323 4.57 -4.63 16.78
C ILE A 323 5.06 -5.89 17.49
N HIS A 324 6.27 -5.85 18.04
CA HIS A 324 6.82 -6.93 18.86
C HIS A 324 6.28 -6.82 20.29
N ALA A 325 5.05 -7.25 20.51
CA ALA A 325 4.35 -7.07 21.79
C ALA A 325 4.27 -8.35 22.65
N GLY A 326 4.64 -9.50 22.10
CA GLY A 326 4.47 -10.81 22.75
C GLY A 326 5.74 -11.43 23.33
N VAL A 327 6.88 -10.74 23.24
CA VAL A 327 8.16 -11.24 23.80
C VAL A 327 8.20 -10.97 25.29
N LEU A 328 8.12 -12.02 26.09
CA LEU A 328 8.26 -11.90 27.54
C LEU A 328 9.73 -11.93 27.93
N LEU A 329 10.14 -11.05 28.86
CA LEU A 329 11.53 -10.92 29.34
C LEU A 329 12.15 -12.28 29.73
N ARG A 330 11.38 -13.18 30.33
CA ARG A 330 11.83 -14.54 30.74
C ARG A 330 12.22 -15.43 29.55
N TYR A 331 11.82 -15.13 28.33
CA TYR A 331 12.13 -15.91 27.13
C TYR A 331 13.30 -15.35 26.32
N VAL A 332 13.73 -14.12 26.60
CA VAL A 332 14.86 -13.49 25.89
C VAL A 332 16.12 -14.37 25.87
N PRO A 333 16.50 -15.09 26.96
CA PRO A 333 17.65 -15.98 26.92
C PRO A 333 17.48 -17.23 26.02
N LEU A 334 16.26 -17.48 25.53
CA LEU A 334 15.94 -18.64 24.70
C LEU A 334 15.80 -18.28 23.18
N THR A 335 16.00 -17.01 22.82
CA THR A 335 15.86 -16.48 21.43
C THR A 335 17.23 -16.01 20.81
#